data_6485a732cfa51cbaee133df813629bf7
#
_entry.id   6485a732cfa51cbaee133df813629bf7
#
_cell.length_a   1.000
_cell.length_b   1.000
_cell.length_c   1.000
_cell.angle_alpha   90.00
_cell.angle_beta   90.00
_cell.angle_gamma   90.00
#
_symmetry.space_group_name_H-M   'P 1'
#
loop_
_entity.id
_entity.type
_entity.pdbx_description
1 polymer ?
#
loop_
_entity_poly.entity_id
_entity_poly.type
_entity_poly.pdbx_seq_one_letter_code
_entity_poly.pdbx_strand_id
1 'polypeptide(L)'
;AHIVGDECNSAEFFTAGAKIVGLQGPGGKITAAIVEKCLKGFVRGERDPKPKAVSITNATEFGTVYSADDIKAISKLIKPRGLKLHMDGSRFANALTGLGCSPAELTWKAGVDLMSFGATKNGALLLDAVIFFDLQAAEDFAHRRVRAGQQVSKTRFLGSQMAAYLQGGLWLDNARRANALARKLAEGLRQSSVARIAHPVEANMVYAIMPRPLNDRLIASGVKFYPRMANELVGQIKDDEIVVRLVLS
;
A
#
# COMPACT_ATOMS: atom_id res chain seq x y z
N ALA A 1 3.22 1.36 -7.11
CA ALA A 1 2.11 1.79 -6.23
C ALA A 1 0.81 1.83 -7.03
N HIS A 2 -0.30 1.49 -6.41
CA HIS A 2 -1.62 1.38 -7.02
C HIS A 2 -2.02 2.67 -7.75
N ILE A 3 -1.83 3.82 -7.12
CA ILE A 3 -2.11 5.15 -7.66
C ILE A 3 -1.39 5.43 -9.01
N VAL A 4 -0.28 4.74 -9.31
CA VAL A 4 0.48 4.94 -10.56
C VAL A 4 -0.03 4.07 -11.70
N GLY A 5 -0.45 2.84 -11.41
CA GLY A 5 -0.68 1.83 -12.46
C GLY A 5 -2.08 1.22 -12.50
N ASP A 6 -2.85 1.31 -11.42
CA ASP A 6 -4.07 0.53 -11.27
C ASP A 6 -5.34 1.38 -11.07
N GLU A 7 -5.26 2.70 -11.23
CA GLU A 7 -6.36 3.64 -10.98
C GLU A 7 -6.77 4.46 -12.20
N CYS A 8 -6.34 4.07 -13.38
CA CYS A 8 -6.74 4.70 -14.65
C CYS A 8 -6.63 6.23 -14.63
N ASN A 9 -5.53 6.77 -14.11
CA ASN A 9 -5.27 8.21 -14.00
C ASN A 9 -6.31 9.00 -13.20
N SER A 10 -6.98 8.34 -12.23
CA SER A 10 -7.99 9.01 -11.41
C SER A 10 -7.43 10.19 -10.62
N ALA A 11 -6.22 10.05 -10.09
CA ALA A 11 -5.58 11.13 -9.33
C ALA A 11 -5.30 12.35 -10.21
N GLU A 12 -4.82 12.16 -11.43
CA GLU A 12 -4.62 13.23 -12.41
C GLU A 12 -5.94 13.90 -12.80
N PHE A 13 -6.98 13.10 -12.99
CA PHE A 13 -8.31 13.60 -13.33
C PHE A 13 -8.90 14.49 -12.23
N PHE A 14 -8.92 14.02 -10.97
CA PHE A 14 -9.50 14.76 -9.85
C PHE A 14 -8.65 15.93 -9.34
N THR A 15 -7.39 16.02 -9.76
CA THR A 15 -6.49 17.12 -9.42
C THR A 15 -6.32 18.14 -10.55
N ALA A 16 -7.11 18.02 -11.63
CA ALA A 16 -7.00 18.86 -12.82
C ALA A 16 -5.62 18.79 -13.49
N GLY A 17 -5.05 17.58 -13.57
CA GLY A 17 -3.82 17.34 -14.32
C GLY A 17 -2.52 17.33 -13.48
N ALA A 18 -2.58 17.05 -12.19
CA ALA A 18 -1.35 16.81 -11.44
C ALA A 18 -0.62 15.59 -12.03
N LYS A 19 0.70 15.74 -12.25
CA LYS A 19 1.52 14.65 -12.75
C LYS A 19 1.99 13.76 -11.61
N ILE A 20 1.73 12.47 -11.71
CA ILE A 20 2.32 11.47 -10.82
C ILE A 20 3.68 11.04 -11.39
N VAL A 21 4.70 11.04 -10.54
CA VAL A 21 6.05 10.56 -10.84
C VAL A 21 6.28 9.29 -10.04
N GLY A 22 6.24 8.13 -10.71
CA GLY A 22 6.49 6.84 -10.09
C GLY A 22 7.98 6.69 -9.74
N LEU A 23 8.29 6.40 -8.48
CA LEU A 23 9.63 6.13 -8.01
C LEU A 23 9.77 4.65 -7.66
N GLN A 24 10.87 4.05 -8.11
CA GLN A 24 11.18 2.65 -7.78
C GLN A 24 12.13 2.60 -6.59
N GLY A 25 11.95 1.57 -5.74
CA GLY A 25 12.82 1.33 -4.61
C GLY A 25 12.76 -0.13 -4.16
N PRO A 26 13.75 -0.58 -3.37
CA PRO A 26 13.85 -1.95 -2.89
C PRO A 26 12.58 -2.41 -2.16
N GLY A 27 12.06 -3.58 -2.52
CA GLY A 27 10.84 -4.12 -1.92
C GLY A 27 9.60 -3.25 -2.12
N GLY A 28 9.58 -2.37 -3.13
CA GLY A 28 8.48 -1.44 -3.38
C GLY A 28 8.46 -0.21 -2.46
N LYS A 29 9.50 0.00 -1.65
CA LYS A 29 9.64 1.16 -0.76
C LYS A 29 10.51 2.23 -1.39
N ILE A 30 10.05 3.48 -1.36
CA ILE A 30 10.91 4.63 -1.65
C ILE A 30 11.60 5.08 -0.36
N THR A 31 12.88 5.43 -0.46
CA THR A 31 13.64 5.99 0.67
C THR A 31 13.73 7.51 0.57
N ALA A 32 14.10 8.18 1.66
CA ALA A 32 14.36 9.62 1.63
C ALA A 32 15.41 10.00 0.55
N ALA A 33 16.44 9.18 0.35
CA ALA A 33 17.46 9.40 -0.68
C ALA A 33 16.88 9.33 -2.11
N ILE A 34 15.98 8.37 -2.37
CA ILE A 34 15.30 8.25 -3.67
C ILE A 34 14.41 9.47 -3.92
N VAL A 35 13.66 9.90 -2.90
CA VAL A 35 12.82 11.10 -2.99
C VAL A 35 13.67 12.34 -3.21
N GLU A 36 14.76 12.49 -2.48
CA GLU A 36 15.68 13.63 -2.63
C GLU A 36 16.29 13.69 -4.04
N LYS A 37 16.75 12.55 -4.57
CA LYS A 37 17.27 12.47 -5.94
C LYS A 37 16.22 12.92 -6.96
N CYS A 38 14.96 12.50 -6.80
CA CYS A 38 13.87 12.94 -7.67
C CYS A 38 13.64 14.44 -7.55
N LEU A 39 13.55 14.99 -6.33
CA LEU A 39 13.31 16.41 -6.10
C LEU A 39 14.43 17.30 -6.68
N LYS A 40 15.68 16.85 -6.64
CA LYS A 40 16.83 17.53 -7.28
C LYS A 40 16.76 17.56 -8.82
N GLY A 41 15.89 16.76 -9.43
CA GLY A 41 15.67 16.78 -10.87
C GLY A 41 14.77 17.92 -11.36
N PHE A 42 14.03 18.60 -10.48
CA PHE A 42 13.16 19.72 -10.83
C PHE A 42 13.96 21.05 -10.74
N VAL A 43 14.75 21.32 -11.78
CA VAL A 43 15.73 22.44 -11.79
C VAL A 43 15.48 23.48 -12.88
N ARG A 44 14.51 23.26 -13.78
CA ARG A 44 14.28 24.11 -14.96
C ARG A 44 13.29 25.25 -14.70
N GLY A 45 13.05 25.60 -13.41
CA GLY A 45 12.15 26.68 -13.01
C GLY A 45 10.71 26.44 -13.46
N GLU A 46 10.12 27.37 -14.19
CA GLU A 46 8.71 27.32 -14.65
C GLU A 46 8.40 26.16 -15.63
N ARG A 47 9.41 25.53 -16.19
CA ARG A 47 9.24 24.38 -17.10
C ARG A 47 9.04 23.08 -16.36
N ASP A 48 9.31 23.03 -15.06
CA ASP A 48 9.11 21.83 -14.24
C ASP A 48 7.83 21.92 -13.42
N PRO A 49 7.09 20.80 -13.27
CA PRO A 49 5.96 20.78 -12.35
C PRO A 49 6.46 20.98 -10.92
N LYS A 50 5.71 21.75 -10.15
CA LYS A 50 6.04 22.03 -8.75
C LYS A 50 5.59 20.86 -7.86
N PRO A 51 6.51 20.10 -7.23
CA PRO A 51 6.13 19.04 -6.31
C PRO A 51 5.23 19.56 -5.17
N LYS A 52 4.22 18.79 -4.80
CA LYS A 52 3.26 19.14 -3.74
C LYS A 52 3.11 18.06 -2.67
N ALA A 53 3.26 16.80 -3.05
CA ALA A 53 3.07 15.69 -2.14
C ALA A 53 4.00 14.53 -2.47
N VAL A 54 4.26 13.71 -1.47
CA VAL A 54 4.83 12.36 -1.60
C VAL A 54 3.78 11.38 -1.13
N SER A 55 3.58 10.29 -1.87
CA SER A 55 2.66 9.22 -1.50
C SER A 55 3.45 7.92 -1.29
N ILE A 56 3.17 7.24 -0.18
CA ILE A 56 3.68 5.92 0.13
C ILE A 56 2.51 4.95 0.34
N THR A 57 2.75 3.65 0.17
CA THR A 57 1.73 2.61 0.39
C THR A 57 2.19 1.69 1.51
N ASN A 58 1.39 1.53 2.57
CA ASN A 58 1.74 0.68 3.71
C ASN A 58 0.57 -0.27 4.09
N ALA A 59 0.71 -1.61 3.98
CA ALA A 59 1.84 -2.34 3.39
C ALA A 59 1.96 -2.10 1.89
N THR A 60 3.19 -2.24 1.34
CA THR A 60 3.46 -2.06 -0.08
C THR A 60 2.80 -3.13 -0.94
N GLU A 61 2.75 -2.93 -2.25
CA GLU A 61 2.24 -3.94 -3.20
C GLU A 61 3.08 -5.24 -3.21
N PHE A 62 4.29 -5.24 -2.65
CA PHE A 62 5.14 -6.42 -2.52
C PHE A 62 5.05 -7.10 -1.15
N GLY A 63 4.17 -6.61 -0.26
CA GLY A 63 3.99 -7.17 1.08
C GLY A 63 5.04 -6.76 2.09
N THR A 64 5.92 -5.83 1.75
CA THR A 64 6.86 -5.19 2.69
C THR A 64 6.20 -4.03 3.42
N VAL A 65 6.76 -3.60 4.53
CA VAL A 65 6.20 -2.50 5.31
C VAL A 65 7.22 -1.38 5.55
N TYR A 66 6.73 -0.15 5.57
CA TYR A 66 7.50 1.00 6.06
C TYR A 66 7.47 1.02 7.57
N SER A 67 8.63 1.05 8.20
CA SER A 67 8.74 1.34 9.63
C SER A 67 8.40 2.82 9.91
N ALA A 68 8.14 3.13 11.18
CA ALA A 68 7.96 4.52 11.60
C ALA A 68 9.17 5.39 11.27
N ASP A 69 10.38 4.83 11.33
CA ASP A 69 11.61 5.56 11.04
C ASP A 69 11.82 5.78 9.54
N ASP A 70 11.42 4.82 8.68
CA ASP A 70 11.37 5.03 7.22
C ASP A 70 10.47 6.22 6.88
N ILE A 71 9.28 6.27 7.48
CA ILE A 71 8.29 7.34 7.27
C ILE A 71 8.81 8.68 7.79
N LYS A 72 9.39 8.71 9.00
CA LYS A 72 10.02 9.92 9.58
C LYS A 72 11.14 10.46 8.71
N ALA A 73 11.97 9.59 8.14
CA ALA A 73 13.07 10.00 7.27
C ALA A 73 12.55 10.73 6.02
N ILE A 74 11.49 10.21 5.39
CA ILE A 74 10.83 10.86 4.26
C ILE A 74 10.20 12.19 4.72
N SER A 75 9.46 12.17 5.82
CA SER A 75 8.79 13.36 6.36
C SER A 75 9.77 14.50 6.68
N LYS A 76 10.89 14.20 7.35
CA LYS A 76 11.95 15.18 7.65
C LYS A 76 12.53 15.83 6.38
N LEU A 77 12.62 15.08 5.30
CA LEU A 77 13.11 15.58 4.01
C LEU A 77 12.12 16.54 3.36
N ILE A 78 10.82 16.20 3.35
CA ILE A 78 9.82 16.86 2.51
C ILE A 78 9.10 18.02 3.21
N LYS A 79 8.91 17.97 4.53
CA LYS A 79 8.19 19.01 5.28
C LYS A 79 8.81 20.40 5.18
N PRO A 80 10.14 20.58 5.30
CA PRO A 80 10.77 21.89 5.11
C PRO A 80 10.59 22.47 3.70
N ARG A 81 10.25 21.63 2.74
CA ARG A 81 9.96 22.00 1.34
C ARG A 81 8.48 22.30 1.09
N GLY A 82 7.64 22.25 2.11
CA GLY A 82 6.20 22.50 2.02
C GLY A 82 5.41 21.38 1.34
N LEU A 83 5.98 20.15 1.24
CA LEU A 83 5.27 19.02 0.66
C LEU A 83 4.48 18.27 1.74
N LYS A 84 3.33 17.71 1.33
CA LYS A 84 2.51 16.83 2.17
C LYS A 84 2.90 15.37 2.00
N LEU A 85 2.73 14.57 3.04
CA LEU A 85 2.93 13.12 3.03
C LEU A 85 1.58 12.41 3.09
N HIS A 86 1.25 11.70 2.02
CA HIS A 86 0.09 10.83 1.94
C HIS A 86 0.51 9.37 2.17
N MET A 87 -0.34 8.61 2.88
CA MET A 87 -0.22 7.17 3.02
C MET A 87 -1.45 6.47 2.42
N ASP A 88 -1.25 5.66 1.41
CA ASP A 88 -2.21 4.62 1.04
C ASP A 88 -2.15 3.51 2.08
N GLY A 89 -3.18 3.42 2.89
CA GLY A 89 -3.33 2.45 3.97
C GLY A 89 -4.37 1.37 3.66
N SER A 90 -4.53 0.98 2.40
CA SER A 90 -5.47 -0.10 2.02
C SER A 90 -5.19 -1.43 2.74
N ARG A 91 -3.95 -1.62 3.24
CA ARG A 91 -3.54 -2.73 4.13
C ARG A 91 -2.84 -2.24 5.40
N PHE A 92 -3.26 -1.08 5.89
CA PHE A 92 -2.67 -0.48 7.09
C PHE A 92 -2.73 -1.39 8.32
N ALA A 93 -3.84 -2.09 8.53
CA ALA A 93 -3.97 -3.05 9.63
C ALA A 93 -2.91 -4.15 9.58
N ASN A 94 -2.60 -4.67 8.39
CA ASN A 94 -1.55 -5.69 8.21
C ASN A 94 -0.16 -5.13 8.49
N ALA A 95 0.15 -3.91 8.02
CA ALA A 95 1.41 -3.25 8.33
C ALA A 95 1.56 -3.01 9.83
N LEU A 96 0.53 -2.49 10.47
CA LEU A 96 0.52 -2.18 11.90
C LEU A 96 0.76 -3.41 12.77
N THR A 97 0.04 -4.51 12.48
CA THR A 97 0.19 -5.78 13.23
C THR A 97 1.50 -6.50 12.92
N GLY A 98 2.08 -6.28 11.75
CA GLY A 98 3.40 -6.77 11.39
C GLY A 98 4.51 -6.09 12.20
N LEU A 99 4.38 -4.79 12.44
CA LEU A 99 5.35 -3.99 13.18
C LEU A 99 5.15 -3.98 14.70
N GLY A 100 3.94 -4.28 15.18
CA GLY A 100 3.61 -4.26 16.61
C GLY A 100 3.62 -2.87 17.24
N CYS A 101 3.42 -1.80 16.45
CA CYS A 101 3.39 -0.42 16.93
C CYS A 101 1.95 0.13 16.99
N SER A 102 1.76 1.30 17.57
CA SER A 102 0.46 1.97 17.61
C SER A 102 0.11 2.66 16.28
N PRO A 103 -1.17 2.85 15.96
CA PRO A 103 -1.57 3.61 14.77
C PRO A 103 -0.96 5.01 14.71
N ALA A 104 -0.86 5.69 15.85
CA ALA A 104 -0.29 7.03 15.95
C ALA A 104 1.20 7.07 15.58
N GLU A 105 1.97 6.06 16.02
CA GLU A 105 3.41 5.98 15.71
C GLU A 105 3.68 5.75 14.24
N LEU A 106 2.81 5.01 13.56
CA LEU A 106 2.96 4.70 12.14
C LEU A 106 2.34 5.76 11.21
N THR A 107 1.63 6.75 11.76
CA THR A 107 0.95 7.79 10.99
C THR A 107 1.41 9.20 11.37
N TRP A 108 0.59 9.95 12.10
CA TRP A 108 0.82 11.37 12.33
C TRP A 108 2.08 11.67 13.14
N LYS A 109 2.47 10.81 14.09
CA LYS A 109 3.74 10.95 14.83
C LYS A 109 4.97 10.70 13.94
N ALA A 110 4.82 9.96 12.84
CA ALA A 110 5.85 9.80 11.83
C ALA A 110 5.79 10.90 10.75
N GLY A 111 4.78 11.77 10.78
CA GLY A 111 4.65 12.92 9.90
C GLY A 111 3.74 12.73 8.68
N VAL A 112 2.89 11.71 8.68
CA VAL A 112 1.81 11.56 7.68
C VAL A 112 0.77 12.66 7.87
N ASP A 113 0.37 13.33 6.80
CA ASP A 113 -0.66 14.38 6.82
C ASP A 113 -2.06 13.86 6.59
N LEU A 114 -2.20 12.86 5.72
CA LEU A 114 -3.48 12.22 5.42
C LEU A 114 -3.26 10.78 4.99
N MET A 115 -4.30 9.95 5.18
CA MET A 115 -4.24 8.53 4.89
C MET A 115 -5.56 8.05 4.30
N SER A 116 -5.48 7.18 3.29
CA SER A 116 -6.59 6.30 2.91
C SER A 116 -6.59 5.10 3.86
N PHE A 117 -7.58 4.98 4.72
CA PHE A 117 -7.68 3.88 5.69
C PHE A 117 -8.57 2.79 5.12
N GLY A 118 -7.97 1.69 4.68
CA GLY A 118 -8.66 0.56 4.06
C GLY A 118 -9.34 -0.35 5.09
N ALA A 119 -10.62 -0.61 4.89
CA ALA A 119 -11.37 -1.61 5.65
C ALA A 119 -11.87 -2.76 4.75
N THR A 120 -12.13 -2.50 3.48
CA THR A 120 -12.66 -3.48 2.52
C THR A 120 -11.78 -4.71 2.37
N LYS A 121 -10.45 -4.57 2.34
CA LYS A 121 -9.51 -5.70 2.20
C LYS A 121 -9.28 -6.46 3.52
N ASN A 122 -9.95 -6.07 4.62
CA ASN A 122 -9.70 -6.63 5.95
C ASN A 122 -11.01 -6.96 6.71
N GLY A 123 -12.10 -7.23 5.98
CA GLY A 123 -13.33 -7.75 6.54
C GLY A 123 -14.57 -6.85 6.45
N ALA A 124 -14.45 -5.60 6.03
CA ALA A 124 -15.62 -4.79 5.68
C ALA A 124 -16.14 -5.15 4.29
N LEU A 125 -17.45 -4.98 4.08
CA LEU A 125 -18.08 -5.30 2.80
C LEU A 125 -17.71 -4.27 1.72
N LEU A 126 -17.88 -2.98 2.01
CA LEU A 126 -17.66 -1.89 1.07
C LEU A 126 -17.42 -0.60 1.86
N LEU A 127 -16.17 -0.36 2.26
CA LEU A 127 -15.85 0.84 3.03
C LEU A 127 -14.35 1.08 3.11
N ASP A 128 -13.94 2.27 2.75
CA ASP A 128 -12.65 2.84 3.11
C ASP A 128 -12.85 4.26 3.64
N ALA A 129 -11.97 4.75 4.50
CA ALA A 129 -12.07 6.08 5.07
C ALA A 129 -10.86 6.93 4.66
N VAL A 130 -11.08 8.24 4.51
CA VAL A 130 -9.98 9.21 4.41
C VAL A 130 -9.79 9.86 5.77
N ILE A 131 -8.58 9.77 6.31
CA ILE A 131 -8.22 10.33 7.61
C ILE A 131 -7.28 11.50 7.39
N PHE A 132 -7.67 12.67 7.86
CA PHE A 132 -6.85 13.87 7.87
C PHE A 132 -6.27 14.07 9.27
N PHE A 133 -4.96 14.19 9.38
CA PHE A 133 -4.26 14.54 10.62
C PHE A 133 -4.06 16.04 10.76
N ASP A 134 -4.34 16.79 9.69
CA ASP A 134 -4.42 18.22 9.63
C ASP A 134 -5.84 18.63 9.19
N LEU A 135 -6.62 19.23 10.09
CA LEU A 135 -8.01 19.61 9.84
C LEU A 135 -8.13 20.67 8.75
N GLN A 136 -7.15 21.55 8.60
CA GLN A 136 -7.13 22.56 7.55
C GLN A 136 -7.09 21.92 6.15
N ALA A 137 -6.38 20.79 6.01
CA ALA A 137 -6.35 20.04 4.76
C ALA A 137 -7.70 19.36 4.42
N ALA A 138 -8.60 19.24 5.38
CA ALA A 138 -9.92 18.62 5.21
C ALA A 138 -11.03 19.62 4.81
N GLU A 139 -10.77 20.93 4.83
CA GLU A 139 -11.79 21.97 4.70
C GLU A 139 -12.70 21.80 3.48
N ASP A 140 -12.15 21.54 2.32
CA ASP A 140 -12.90 21.33 1.06
C ASP A 140 -13.28 19.87 0.78
N PHE A 141 -12.91 18.94 1.64
CA PHE A 141 -13.02 17.51 1.31
C PHE A 141 -14.47 17.04 1.14
N ALA A 142 -15.40 17.57 1.93
CA ALA A 142 -16.81 17.22 1.81
C ALA A 142 -17.36 17.53 0.41
N HIS A 143 -17.03 18.70 -0.13
CA HIS A 143 -17.42 19.12 -1.48
C HIS A 143 -16.75 18.25 -2.56
N ARG A 144 -15.47 17.92 -2.40
CA ARG A 144 -14.74 17.02 -3.31
C ARG A 144 -15.34 15.63 -3.34
N ARG A 145 -15.71 15.08 -2.18
CA ARG A 145 -16.38 13.79 -2.04
C ARG A 145 -17.71 13.75 -2.82
N VAL A 146 -18.52 14.79 -2.69
CA VAL A 146 -19.79 14.89 -3.43
C VAL A 146 -19.54 14.93 -4.94
N ARG A 147 -18.63 15.79 -5.40
CA ARG A 147 -18.28 15.92 -6.83
C ARG A 147 -17.71 14.62 -7.41
N ALA A 148 -17.00 13.85 -6.63
CA ALA A 148 -16.45 12.55 -7.03
C ALA A 148 -17.49 11.41 -6.99
N GLY A 149 -18.76 11.69 -6.70
CA GLY A 149 -19.81 10.66 -6.59
C GLY A 149 -19.66 9.75 -5.37
N GLN A 150 -18.80 10.10 -4.40
CA GLN A 150 -18.53 9.28 -3.22
C GLN A 150 -19.45 9.58 -2.01
N GLN A 151 -20.52 10.34 -2.23
CA GLN A 151 -21.58 10.52 -1.25
C GLN A 151 -22.72 9.56 -1.54
N VAL A 152 -22.69 8.41 -0.90
CA VAL A 152 -23.72 7.39 -1.03
C VAL A 152 -24.92 7.74 -0.15
N SER A 153 -26.15 7.60 -0.69
CA SER A 153 -27.37 7.69 0.12
C SER A 153 -27.34 6.62 1.24
N LYS A 154 -27.89 6.95 2.42
CA LYS A 154 -27.91 6.05 3.57
C LYS A 154 -26.52 5.64 4.07
N THR A 155 -25.59 6.58 4.11
CA THR A 155 -24.19 6.38 4.59
C THR A 155 -24.11 5.75 6.00
N ARG A 156 -25.21 5.71 6.78
CA ARG A 156 -25.25 5.01 8.06
C ARG A 156 -24.86 3.52 7.96
N PHE A 157 -25.15 2.87 6.83
CA PHE A 157 -24.73 1.47 6.62
C PHE A 157 -23.22 1.32 6.47
N LEU A 158 -22.56 2.32 5.90
CA LEU A 158 -21.10 2.37 5.84
C LEU A 158 -20.52 2.70 7.22
N GLY A 159 -21.10 3.70 7.91
CA GLY A 159 -20.68 4.07 9.27
C GLY A 159 -20.82 2.92 10.26
N SER A 160 -21.90 2.13 10.18
CA SER A 160 -22.09 0.95 11.02
C SER A 160 -21.01 -0.12 10.79
N GLN A 161 -20.60 -0.33 9.54
CA GLN A 161 -19.49 -1.24 9.23
C GLN A 161 -18.18 -0.75 9.85
N MET A 162 -17.87 0.57 9.74
CA MET A 162 -16.66 1.13 10.34
C MET A 162 -16.69 1.00 11.87
N ALA A 163 -17.82 1.29 12.49
CA ALA A 163 -17.98 1.14 13.94
C ALA A 163 -17.74 -0.32 14.39
N ALA A 164 -18.36 -1.29 13.72
CA ALA A 164 -18.16 -2.70 14.01
C ALA A 164 -16.72 -3.16 13.74
N TYR A 165 -16.11 -2.70 12.64
CA TYR A 165 -14.74 -3.02 12.25
C TYR A 165 -13.71 -2.55 13.30
N LEU A 166 -13.91 -1.37 13.89
CA LEU A 166 -13.00 -0.81 14.89
C LEU A 166 -13.31 -1.32 16.31
N GLN A 167 -14.54 -1.78 16.57
CA GLN A 167 -14.97 -2.22 17.88
C GLN A 167 -14.19 -3.44 18.36
N GLY A 168 -13.74 -3.42 19.64
CA GLY A 168 -13.04 -4.54 20.26
C GLY A 168 -11.73 -4.95 19.62
N GLY A 169 -11.22 -4.16 18.67
CA GLY A 169 -9.96 -4.49 17.97
C GLY A 169 -10.10 -5.50 16.84
N LEU A 170 -11.31 -5.81 16.38
CA LEU A 170 -11.60 -6.79 15.33
C LEU A 170 -10.72 -6.61 14.08
N TRP A 171 -10.50 -5.35 13.65
CA TRP A 171 -9.65 -5.02 12.49
C TRP A 171 -8.19 -5.48 12.66
N LEU A 172 -7.67 -5.45 13.90
CA LEU A 172 -6.33 -5.93 14.21
C LEU A 172 -6.29 -7.46 14.27
N ASP A 173 -7.33 -8.09 14.80
CA ASP A 173 -7.42 -9.55 14.88
C ASP A 173 -7.49 -10.18 13.49
N ASN A 174 -8.30 -9.63 12.59
CA ASN A 174 -8.35 -10.03 11.19
C ASN A 174 -6.94 -9.94 10.54
N ALA A 175 -6.28 -8.82 10.72
CA ALA A 175 -4.94 -8.60 10.15
C ALA A 175 -3.88 -9.54 10.76
N ARG A 176 -3.91 -9.78 12.07
CA ARG A 176 -3.01 -10.74 12.74
C ARG A 176 -3.18 -12.14 12.19
N ARG A 177 -4.43 -12.57 11.99
CA ARG A 177 -4.74 -13.88 11.41
C ARG A 177 -4.19 -13.99 10.00
N ALA A 178 -4.47 -13.03 9.14
CA ALA A 178 -3.99 -13.01 7.76
C ALA A 178 -2.46 -13.01 7.68
N ASN A 179 -1.79 -12.21 8.51
CA ASN A 179 -0.33 -12.18 8.59
C ASN A 179 0.25 -13.51 9.11
N ALA A 180 -0.41 -14.15 10.08
CA ALA A 180 0.02 -15.47 10.61
C ALA A 180 -0.06 -16.54 9.52
N LEU A 181 -1.13 -16.56 8.73
CA LEU A 181 -1.29 -17.47 7.60
C LEU A 181 -0.21 -17.23 6.54
N ALA A 182 0.12 -15.96 6.24
CA ALA A 182 1.19 -15.62 5.31
C ALA A 182 2.56 -16.11 5.80
N ARG A 183 2.87 -15.95 7.08
CA ARG A 183 4.10 -16.50 7.68
C ARG A 183 4.16 -18.00 7.61
N LYS A 184 3.06 -18.71 7.94
CA LYS A 184 2.97 -20.18 7.84
C LYS A 184 3.21 -20.67 6.41
N LEU A 185 2.58 -20.01 5.43
CA LEU A 185 2.82 -20.31 4.01
C LEU A 185 4.28 -20.07 3.62
N ALA A 186 4.87 -18.97 4.06
CA ALA A 186 6.26 -18.63 3.79
C ALA A 186 7.23 -19.66 4.39
N GLU A 187 6.97 -20.16 5.59
CA GLU A 187 7.76 -21.23 6.21
C GLU A 187 7.73 -22.52 5.37
N GLY A 188 6.54 -22.94 4.91
CA GLY A 188 6.42 -24.08 4.03
C GLY A 188 7.15 -23.89 2.68
N LEU A 189 7.08 -22.68 2.10
CA LEU A 189 7.80 -22.37 0.87
C LEU A 189 9.33 -22.35 1.05
N ARG A 190 9.84 -21.93 2.20
CA ARG A 190 11.29 -21.98 2.50
C ARG A 190 11.83 -23.41 2.59
N GLN A 191 10.98 -24.37 2.97
CA GLN A 191 11.34 -25.79 3.01
C GLN A 191 11.17 -26.48 1.64
N SER A 192 10.57 -25.80 0.67
CA SER A 192 10.34 -26.34 -0.66
C SER A 192 11.63 -26.35 -1.48
N SER A 193 11.89 -27.45 -2.18
CA SER A 193 12.98 -27.54 -3.16
C SER A 193 12.59 -26.98 -4.54
N VAL A 194 11.31 -26.69 -4.77
CA VAL A 194 10.77 -26.33 -6.09
C VAL A 194 10.23 -24.90 -6.18
N ALA A 195 10.03 -24.23 -5.05
CA ALA A 195 9.56 -22.84 -5.02
C ALA A 195 10.38 -22.01 -4.01
N ARG A 196 10.53 -20.74 -4.28
CA ARG A 196 11.26 -19.81 -3.39
C ARG A 196 10.50 -18.50 -3.21
N ILE A 197 10.75 -17.80 -2.11
CA ILE A 197 10.16 -16.52 -1.79
C ILE A 197 10.92 -15.41 -2.51
N ALA A 198 10.18 -14.51 -3.18
CA ALA A 198 10.76 -13.40 -3.93
C ALA A 198 11.04 -12.15 -3.07
N HIS A 199 10.22 -11.91 -2.04
CA HIS A 199 10.31 -10.73 -1.17
C HIS A 199 10.13 -11.12 0.29
N PRO A 200 10.62 -10.32 1.25
CA PRO A 200 10.30 -10.47 2.67
C PRO A 200 8.77 -10.50 2.89
N VAL A 201 8.30 -11.39 3.76
CA VAL A 201 6.89 -11.54 4.10
C VAL A 201 6.63 -10.80 5.41
N GLU A 202 6.24 -9.53 5.32
CA GLU A 202 6.06 -8.62 6.46
C GLU A 202 4.57 -8.30 6.71
N ALA A 203 3.70 -8.65 5.75
CA ALA A 203 2.27 -8.48 5.82
C ALA A 203 1.55 -9.77 5.35
N ASN A 204 0.32 -9.65 4.84
CA ASN A 204 -0.50 -10.78 4.41
C ASN A 204 -0.29 -11.20 2.94
N MET A 205 0.83 -10.86 2.35
CA MET A 205 1.15 -11.22 0.95
C MET A 205 2.46 -11.98 0.87
N VAL A 206 2.46 -13.04 0.05
CA VAL A 206 3.63 -13.85 -0.26
C VAL A 206 3.86 -13.81 -1.76
N TYR A 207 5.01 -13.34 -2.17
CA TYR A 207 5.47 -13.45 -3.55
C TYR A 207 6.38 -14.67 -3.65
N ALA A 208 5.96 -15.64 -4.47
CA ALA A 208 6.71 -16.87 -4.70
C ALA A 208 7.13 -16.97 -6.16
N ILE A 209 8.30 -17.56 -6.39
CA ILE A 209 8.80 -17.94 -7.69
C ILE A 209 8.72 -19.46 -7.77
N MET A 210 8.11 -19.99 -8.82
CA MET A 210 7.94 -21.42 -9.01
C MET A 210 8.01 -21.81 -10.50
N PRO A 211 8.30 -23.09 -10.84
CA PRO A 211 8.22 -23.56 -12.22
C PRO A 211 6.80 -23.40 -12.80
N ARG A 212 6.71 -23.01 -14.07
CA ARG A 212 5.41 -22.89 -14.78
C ARG A 212 4.57 -24.17 -14.72
N PRO A 213 5.12 -25.39 -14.90
CA PRO A 213 4.32 -26.60 -14.76
C PRO A 213 3.70 -26.81 -13.36
N LEU A 214 4.35 -26.31 -12.31
CA LEU A 214 3.77 -26.35 -10.96
C LEU A 214 2.61 -25.35 -10.84
N ASN A 215 2.80 -24.12 -11.33
CA ASN A 215 1.75 -23.12 -11.40
C ASN A 215 0.50 -23.65 -12.11
N ASP A 216 0.67 -24.25 -13.29
CA ASP A 216 -0.43 -24.77 -14.11
C ASP A 216 -1.18 -25.90 -13.42
N ARG A 217 -0.47 -26.80 -12.73
CA ARG A 217 -1.08 -27.85 -11.91
C ARG A 217 -1.88 -27.29 -10.74
N LEU A 218 -1.36 -26.27 -10.06
CA LEU A 218 -2.07 -25.62 -8.95
C LEU A 218 -3.37 -24.97 -9.44
N ILE A 219 -3.33 -24.23 -10.55
CA ILE A 219 -4.52 -23.63 -11.16
C ILE A 219 -5.51 -24.71 -11.58
N ALA A 220 -5.06 -25.78 -12.24
CA ALA A 220 -5.90 -26.91 -12.65
C ALA A 220 -6.54 -27.63 -11.46
N SER A 221 -5.88 -27.64 -10.30
CA SER A 221 -6.44 -28.19 -9.05
C SER A 221 -7.43 -27.27 -8.33
N GLY A 222 -7.73 -26.09 -8.91
CA GLY A 222 -8.70 -25.14 -8.38
C GLY A 222 -8.12 -24.07 -7.44
N VAL A 223 -6.81 -24.01 -7.25
CA VAL A 223 -6.18 -22.92 -6.49
C VAL A 223 -6.29 -21.62 -7.30
N LYS A 224 -6.77 -20.56 -6.66
CA LYS A 224 -6.99 -19.26 -7.32
C LYS A 224 -5.97 -18.24 -6.85
N PHE A 225 -5.13 -17.78 -7.74
CA PHE A 225 -4.20 -16.66 -7.56
C PHE A 225 -3.87 -16.04 -8.92
N TYR A 226 -3.27 -14.87 -8.89
CA TYR A 226 -2.88 -14.18 -10.12
C TYR A 226 -1.37 -14.29 -10.35
N PRO A 227 -0.95 -14.75 -11.55
CA PRO A 227 0.44 -14.61 -11.96
C PRO A 227 0.80 -13.12 -12.02
N ARG A 228 2.04 -12.82 -11.69
CA ARG A 228 2.59 -11.47 -11.83
C ARG A 228 3.73 -11.50 -12.85
N MET A 229 3.86 -10.43 -13.62
CA MET A 229 5.03 -10.30 -14.48
C MET A 229 6.26 -10.16 -13.60
N ALA A 230 7.31 -10.90 -13.95
CA ALA A 230 8.63 -10.63 -13.41
C ALA A 230 9.02 -9.22 -13.84
N ASN A 231 9.29 -8.38 -12.89
CA ASN A 231 9.84 -7.05 -13.14
C ASN A 231 11.20 -6.95 -12.45
N GLU A 232 11.89 -5.88 -12.68
CA GLU A 232 13.22 -5.60 -12.11
C GLU A 232 13.29 -5.73 -10.58
N LEU A 233 12.15 -5.75 -9.90
CA LEU A 233 12.05 -5.80 -8.43
C LEU A 233 12.10 -7.22 -7.88
N VAL A 234 11.92 -8.24 -8.71
CA VAL A 234 11.88 -9.66 -8.29
C VAL A 234 13.23 -10.36 -8.42
N GLY A 235 14.20 -9.71 -9.06
CA GLY A 235 15.48 -10.31 -9.40
C GLY A 235 15.39 -11.26 -10.61
N GLN A 236 16.46 -12.00 -10.85
CA GLN A 236 16.50 -12.93 -11.98
C GLN A 236 15.60 -14.13 -11.73
N ILE A 237 14.70 -14.39 -12.67
CA ILE A 237 13.94 -15.64 -12.79
C ILE A 237 14.34 -16.36 -14.07
N LYS A 238 14.21 -17.68 -14.05
CA LYS A 238 14.49 -18.49 -15.25
C LYS A 238 13.30 -18.43 -16.21
N ASP A 239 13.53 -18.77 -17.47
CA ASP A 239 12.50 -18.73 -18.52
C ASP A 239 11.31 -19.68 -18.23
N ASP A 240 11.57 -20.76 -17.54
CA ASP A 240 10.59 -21.76 -17.13
C ASP A 240 9.89 -21.42 -15.78
N GLU A 241 10.26 -20.32 -15.15
CA GLU A 241 9.68 -19.88 -13.88
C GLU A 241 8.62 -18.78 -14.05
N ILE A 242 7.81 -18.62 -13.03
CA ILE A 242 6.79 -17.58 -12.93
C ILE A 242 6.75 -17.03 -11.52
N VAL A 243 6.45 -15.72 -11.43
CA VAL A 243 6.18 -15.06 -10.15
C VAL A 243 4.68 -15.07 -9.89
N VAL A 244 4.30 -15.49 -8.70
CA VAL A 244 2.90 -15.49 -8.26
C VAL A 244 2.74 -14.68 -6.98
N ARG A 245 1.62 -13.98 -6.87
CA ARG A 245 1.22 -13.27 -5.66
C ARG A 245 0.11 -14.03 -4.96
N LEU A 246 0.40 -14.49 -3.75
CA LEU A 246 -0.53 -15.18 -2.87
C LEU A 246 -0.94 -14.20 -1.76
N VAL A 247 -2.24 -13.91 -1.67
CA VAL A 247 -2.80 -12.99 -0.68
C VAL A 247 -3.63 -13.80 0.31
N LEU A 248 -3.33 -13.66 1.59
CA LEU A 248 -3.98 -14.38 2.69
C LEU A 248 -5.00 -13.45 3.38
N SER A 249 -6.13 -14.01 3.79
CA SER A 249 -7.24 -13.30 4.47
C SER A 249 -7.82 -14.15 5.59
#